data_146bfa6a5a6300c552cfc0461ede3f1a
#
_entry.id   146bfa6a5a6300c552cfc0461ede3f1a
#
_cell.length_a   1.000
_cell.length_b   1.000
_cell.length_c   1.000
_cell.angle_alpha   90.00
_cell.angle_beta   90.00
_cell.angle_gamma   90.00
#
_symmetry.space_group_name_H-M   'P 1'
#
loop_
_entity.id
_entity.type
_entity.pdbx_description
1 polymer ?
#
loop_
_entity_poly.entity_id
_entity_poly.type
_entity_poly.pdbx_seq_one_letter_code
_entity_poly.pdbx_strand_id
1 'polypeptide(L)'
;MKLKTYLSSLVVVVSCAIAGQAAAADGTAAPTGSIEAAKDKVSMCIGCHGILGYKASFPELYHVPMIAGQNAKYIEAALNEYKKGARSHPSMNAIAGSLSDQDIADLAAYYSNLK
;
A
#
# COMPACT_ATOMS: atom_id res chain seq x y z
N MET A 1 4.76 -29.86 79.51
CA MET A 1 4.50 -30.51 78.26
C MET A 1 4.25 -29.43 77.20
N LYS A 2 5.15 -29.24 76.27
CA LYS A 2 5.09 -28.16 75.25
C LYS A 2 4.77 -28.76 73.94
N LEU A 3 3.57 -28.46 73.42
CA LEU A 3 3.09 -28.89 72.13
C LEU A 3 3.63 -27.92 71.05
N LYS A 4 4.51 -28.39 70.22
CA LYS A 4 5.05 -27.60 69.09
C LYS A 4 4.13 -27.82 67.89
N THR A 5 3.42 -26.76 67.51
CA THR A 5 2.60 -26.68 66.34
C THR A 5 3.50 -26.36 65.14
N TYR A 6 3.65 -27.29 64.18
CA TYR A 6 4.31 -27.03 62.92
C TYR A 6 3.27 -26.47 61.93
N LEU A 7 3.36 -25.17 61.66
CA LEU A 7 2.64 -24.57 60.54
C LEU A 7 3.39 -24.91 59.24
N SER A 8 2.86 -25.85 58.46
CA SER A 8 3.30 -26.08 57.10
C SER A 8 2.75 -24.99 56.20
N SER A 9 3.62 -24.06 55.78
CA SER A 9 3.31 -23.09 54.74
C SER A 9 3.25 -23.78 53.37
N LEU A 10 2.04 -23.96 52.90
CA LEU A 10 1.78 -24.42 51.54
C LEU A 10 1.97 -23.24 50.57
N VAL A 11 3.12 -23.17 49.93
CA VAL A 11 3.35 -22.20 48.82
C VAL A 11 2.70 -22.73 47.58
N VAL A 12 1.54 -22.19 47.23
CA VAL A 12 0.89 -22.43 45.94
C VAL A 12 1.55 -21.52 44.91
N VAL A 13 2.42 -22.10 44.10
CA VAL A 13 2.97 -21.43 42.91
C VAL A 13 1.90 -21.48 41.81
N VAL A 14 1.18 -20.38 41.66
CA VAL A 14 0.28 -20.19 40.49
C VAL A 14 1.14 -19.82 39.28
N SER A 15 1.44 -20.82 38.47
CA SER A 15 2.07 -20.59 37.15
C SER A 15 1.04 -20.01 36.19
N CYS A 16 1.04 -18.68 36.03
CA CYS A 16 0.31 -18.02 34.92
C CYS A 16 0.98 -18.38 33.61
N ALA A 17 0.48 -19.38 32.91
CA ALA A 17 0.78 -19.61 31.52
C ALA A 17 0.13 -18.49 30.71
N ILE A 18 0.89 -17.44 30.37
CA ILE A 18 0.48 -16.44 29.40
C ILE A 18 0.60 -17.12 28.03
N ALA A 19 -0.52 -17.71 27.56
CA ALA A 19 -0.66 -18.09 26.18
C ALA A 19 -0.69 -16.81 25.35
N GLY A 20 0.48 -16.41 24.83
CA GLY A 20 0.60 -15.37 23.83
C GLY A 20 -0.17 -15.84 22.58
N GLN A 21 -1.38 -15.32 22.40
CA GLN A 21 -2.05 -15.40 21.11
C GLN A 21 -1.26 -14.52 20.15
N ALA A 22 -0.40 -15.17 19.34
CA ALA A 22 0.09 -14.57 18.14
C ALA A 22 -1.13 -14.31 17.25
N ALA A 23 -1.61 -13.07 17.22
CA ALA A 23 -2.53 -12.62 16.21
C ALA A 23 -1.80 -12.85 14.88
N ALA A 24 -2.20 -13.87 14.13
CA ALA A 24 -1.83 -14.01 12.75
C ALA A 24 -2.35 -12.73 12.07
N ALA A 25 -1.43 -11.81 11.76
CA ALA A 25 -1.72 -10.75 10.83
C ALA A 25 -2.16 -11.46 9.55
N ASP A 26 -3.41 -11.27 9.17
CA ASP A 26 -3.94 -11.66 7.88
C ASP A 26 -3.16 -10.85 6.84
N GLY A 27 -2.00 -11.39 6.48
CA GLY A 27 -1.11 -10.82 5.47
C GLY A 27 -1.74 -11.08 4.12
N THR A 28 -2.73 -10.26 3.76
CA THR A 28 -3.15 -10.15 2.37
C THR A 28 -1.89 -9.73 1.61
N ALA A 29 -1.27 -10.67 0.91
CA ALA A 29 -0.08 -10.39 0.11
C ALA A 29 -0.42 -9.23 -0.83
N ALA A 30 0.49 -8.27 -0.94
CA ALA A 30 0.31 -7.15 -1.86
C ALA A 30 0.01 -7.71 -3.26
N PRO A 31 -0.94 -7.14 -4.00
CA PRO A 31 -1.32 -7.66 -5.29
C PRO A 31 -0.13 -7.67 -6.25
N THR A 32 0.01 -8.76 -6.99
CA THR A 32 1.03 -8.87 -8.05
C THR A 32 0.49 -8.21 -9.31
N GLY A 33 1.24 -7.25 -9.86
CA GLY A 33 0.82 -6.51 -11.06
C GLY A 33 0.94 -7.32 -12.34
N SER A 34 -0.03 -7.19 -13.23
CA SER A 34 -0.10 -7.78 -14.56
C SER A 34 -0.03 -6.71 -15.63
N ILE A 35 1.00 -6.81 -16.49
CA ILE A 35 1.16 -5.91 -17.66
C ILE A 35 -0.01 -6.03 -18.62
N GLU A 36 -0.53 -7.24 -18.81
CA GLU A 36 -1.65 -7.50 -19.74
C GLU A 36 -2.94 -6.85 -19.22
N ALA A 37 -3.26 -7.04 -17.94
CA ALA A 37 -4.43 -6.45 -17.32
C ALA A 37 -4.39 -4.90 -17.27
N ALA A 38 -3.21 -4.33 -17.24
CA ALA A 38 -3.04 -2.88 -17.29
C ALA A 38 -3.48 -2.24 -18.61
N LYS A 39 -3.41 -2.96 -19.73
CA LYS A 39 -3.68 -2.41 -21.08
C LYS A 39 -5.07 -1.80 -21.21
N ASP A 40 -6.05 -2.36 -20.53
CA ASP A 40 -7.42 -1.83 -20.54
C ASP A 40 -7.58 -0.54 -19.73
N LYS A 41 -6.57 -0.20 -18.91
CA LYS A 41 -6.60 0.92 -17.96
C LYS A 41 -5.67 2.07 -18.35
N VAL A 42 -4.69 1.85 -19.22
CA VAL A 42 -3.67 2.86 -19.56
C VAL A 42 -4.25 4.09 -20.27
N SER A 43 -5.44 4.00 -20.87
CA SER A 43 -6.08 5.11 -21.57
C SER A 43 -6.28 6.36 -20.71
N MET A 44 -6.55 6.18 -19.42
CA MET A 44 -6.70 7.30 -18.47
C MET A 44 -5.38 7.95 -18.06
N CYS A 45 -4.26 7.36 -18.43
CA CYS A 45 -2.91 7.82 -18.08
C CYS A 45 -2.18 8.41 -19.30
N ILE A 46 -2.23 7.68 -20.42
CA ILE A 46 -1.39 7.95 -21.59
C ILE A 46 -1.69 9.30 -22.25
N GLY A 47 -2.93 9.78 -22.17
CA GLY A 47 -3.34 11.08 -22.72
C GLY A 47 -2.61 12.27 -22.11
N CYS A 48 -2.06 12.11 -20.91
CA CYS A 48 -1.24 13.12 -20.24
C CYS A 48 0.21 12.66 -20.11
N HIS A 49 0.43 11.47 -19.55
CA HIS A 49 1.76 10.96 -19.21
C HIS A 49 2.51 10.30 -20.39
N GLY A 50 1.88 10.14 -21.55
CA GLY A 50 2.49 9.60 -22.76
C GLY A 50 2.99 10.67 -23.73
N ILE A 51 2.80 11.95 -23.44
CA ILE A 51 3.15 13.06 -24.34
C ILE A 51 4.38 13.79 -23.79
N LEU A 52 5.47 13.75 -24.55
CA LEU A 52 6.71 14.41 -24.13
C LEU A 52 6.52 15.93 -24.02
N GLY A 53 6.89 16.49 -22.88
CA GLY A 53 6.82 17.93 -22.61
C GLY A 53 5.40 18.47 -22.43
N TYR A 54 4.40 17.60 -22.25
CA TYR A 54 3.02 18.01 -22.04
C TYR A 54 2.85 18.86 -20.78
N LYS A 55 2.08 19.93 -20.92
CA LYS A 55 1.69 20.82 -19.82
C LYS A 55 0.17 20.85 -19.73
N ALA A 56 -0.35 20.45 -18.60
CA ALA A 56 -1.76 20.67 -18.30
C ALA A 56 -1.96 22.15 -17.95
N SER A 57 -3.05 22.75 -18.40
CA SER A 57 -3.40 24.14 -18.11
C SER A 57 -4.53 24.28 -17.09
N PHE A 58 -5.14 23.17 -16.72
CA PHE A 58 -6.23 23.12 -15.76
C PHE A 58 -6.04 21.92 -14.79
N PRO A 59 -6.29 22.08 -13.49
CA PRO A 59 -6.74 23.30 -12.77
C PRO A 59 -5.68 24.38 -12.62
N GLU A 60 -4.44 24.07 -12.92
CA GLU A 60 -3.30 24.99 -12.91
C GLU A 60 -2.23 24.54 -13.91
N LEU A 61 -1.37 25.44 -14.33
CA LEU A 61 -0.30 25.10 -15.25
C LEU A 61 0.71 24.16 -14.58
N TYR A 62 0.77 22.92 -15.05
CA TYR A 62 1.62 21.89 -14.49
C TYR A 62 2.32 21.08 -15.58
N HIS A 63 3.62 20.83 -15.39
CA HIS A 63 4.35 19.88 -16.22
C HIS A 63 3.99 18.46 -15.87
N VAL A 64 3.39 17.74 -16.78
CA VAL A 64 3.03 16.33 -16.58
C VAL A 64 4.27 15.45 -16.73
N PRO A 65 4.69 14.70 -15.74
CA PRO A 65 5.87 13.85 -15.85
C PRO A 65 5.62 12.67 -16.77
N MET A 66 6.63 12.30 -17.57
CA MET A 66 6.68 10.99 -18.21
C MET A 66 6.88 9.92 -17.15
N ILE A 67 6.05 8.87 -17.19
CA ILE A 67 6.12 7.78 -16.20
C ILE A 67 6.61 6.46 -16.78
N ALA A 68 6.84 6.38 -18.08
CA ALA A 68 7.46 5.22 -18.73
C ALA A 68 8.86 4.99 -18.15
N GLY A 69 9.17 3.74 -17.81
CA GLY A 69 10.45 3.34 -17.21
C GLY A 69 10.63 3.72 -15.75
N GLN A 70 9.63 4.30 -15.09
CA GLN A 70 9.70 4.64 -13.66
C GLN A 70 9.63 3.37 -12.81
N ASN A 71 10.25 3.39 -11.64
CA ASN A 71 10.25 2.26 -10.71
C ASN A 71 8.82 1.88 -10.28
N ALA A 72 8.48 0.57 -10.37
CA ALA A 72 7.13 0.09 -10.06
C ALA A 72 6.69 0.46 -8.63
N LYS A 73 7.57 0.27 -7.64
CA LYS A 73 7.26 0.61 -6.24
C LYS A 73 7.01 2.10 -6.04
N TYR A 74 7.72 2.94 -6.80
CA TYR A 74 7.46 4.37 -6.77
C TYR A 74 6.09 4.72 -7.37
N ILE A 75 5.72 4.09 -8.50
CA ILE A 75 4.39 4.30 -9.12
C ILE A 75 3.28 3.86 -8.16
N GLU A 76 3.40 2.67 -7.55
CA GLU A 76 2.46 2.17 -6.55
C GLU A 76 2.30 3.15 -5.38
N ALA A 77 3.42 3.60 -4.81
CA ALA A 77 3.41 4.53 -3.68
C ALA A 77 2.75 5.86 -4.06
N ALA A 78 3.13 6.45 -5.21
CA ALA A 78 2.60 7.72 -5.67
C ALA A 78 1.08 7.67 -5.92
N LEU A 79 0.58 6.61 -6.59
CA LEU A 79 -0.86 6.43 -6.82
C LEU A 79 -1.62 6.24 -5.50
N ASN A 80 -1.08 5.46 -4.57
CA ASN A 80 -1.68 5.29 -3.25
C ASN A 80 -1.71 6.60 -2.44
N GLU A 81 -0.67 7.42 -2.54
CA GLU A 81 -0.62 8.74 -1.89
C GLU A 81 -1.67 9.70 -2.45
N TYR A 82 -1.87 9.72 -3.79
CA TYR A 82 -2.96 10.47 -4.40
C TYR A 82 -4.33 9.93 -3.99
N LYS A 83 -4.52 8.60 -3.99
CA LYS A 83 -5.76 7.94 -3.58
C LYS A 83 -6.16 8.29 -2.14
N LYS A 84 -5.17 8.37 -1.24
CA LYS A 84 -5.35 8.69 0.19
C LYS A 84 -5.33 10.19 0.49
N GLY A 85 -5.06 11.04 -0.48
CA GLY A 85 -4.96 12.48 -0.30
C GLY A 85 -3.66 12.98 0.34
N ALA A 86 -2.65 12.11 0.51
CA ALA A 86 -1.33 12.49 1.00
C ALA A 86 -0.54 13.30 -0.05
N ARG A 87 -0.81 13.08 -1.34
CA ARG A 87 -0.44 13.98 -2.44
C ARG A 87 -1.66 14.74 -2.92
N SER A 88 -1.47 15.99 -3.33
CA SER A 88 -2.53 16.85 -3.82
C SER A 88 -2.28 17.25 -5.28
N HIS A 89 -3.15 16.79 -6.15
CA HIS A 89 -3.34 17.26 -7.52
C HIS A 89 -4.74 16.83 -7.98
N PRO A 90 -5.69 17.73 -8.23
CA PRO A 90 -7.09 17.39 -8.43
C PRO A 90 -7.33 16.27 -9.44
N SER A 91 -6.69 16.33 -10.62
CA SER A 91 -6.83 15.29 -11.64
C SER A 91 -6.28 13.93 -11.17
N MET A 92 -5.12 13.92 -10.51
CA MET A 92 -4.51 12.68 -10.03
C MET A 92 -5.26 12.09 -8.84
N ASN A 93 -5.79 12.91 -7.95
CA ASN A 93 -6.64 12.44 -6.85
C ASN A 93 -7.92 11.76 -7.38
N ALA A 94 -8.56 12.34 -8.42
CA ALA A 94 -9.74 11.75 -9.04
C ALA A 94 -9.41 10.42 -9.73
N ILE A 95 -8.34 10.37 -10.53
CA ILE A 95 -7.92 9.15 -11.23
C ILE A 95 -7.53 8.07 -10.22
N ALA A 96 -6.63 8.36 -9.29
CA ALA A 96 -6.16 7.38 -8.32
C ALA A 96 -7.28 6.90 -7.39
N GLY A 97 -8.24 7.77 -7.06
CA GLY A 97 -9.42 7.41 -6.27
C GLY A 97 -10.32 6.37 -6.94
N SER A 98 -10.32 6.30 -8.27
CA SER A 98 -11.10 5.33 -9.05
C SER A 98 -10.42 3.96 -9.20
N LEU A 99 -9.12 3.85 -8.88
CA LEU A 99 -8.34 2.63 -9.05
C LEU A 99 -8.48 1.70 -7.83
N SER A 100 -8.61 0.40 -8.08
CA SER A 100 -8.40 -0.63 -7.06
C SER A 100 -6.90 -0.80 -6.76
N ASP A 101 -6.57 -1.50 -5.69
CA ASP A 101 -5.17 -1.79 -5.37
C ASP A 101 -4.53 -2.71 -6.42
N GLN A 102 -5.32 -3.61 -7.03
CA GLN A 102 -4.87 -4.43 -8.15
C GLN A 102 -4.59 -3.56 -9.39
N ASP A 103 -5.46 -2.59 -9.72
CA ASP A 103 -5.23 -1.68 -10.83
C ASP A 103 -3.93 -0.88 -10.68
N ILE A 104 -3.65 -0.44 -9.46
CA ILE A 104 -2.40 0.26 -9.13
C ILE A 104 -1.19 -0.63 -9.36
N ALA A 105 -1.24 -1.89 -8.92
CA ALA A 105 -0.16 -2.85 -9.14
C ALA A 105 0.03 -3.16 -10.64
N ASP A 106 -1.06 -3.35 -11.39
CA ASP A 106 -1.03 -3.63 -12.82
C ASP A 106 -0.40 -2.45 -13.60
N LEU A 107 -0.86 -1.23 -13.34
CA LEU A 107 -0.32 -0.02 -13.97
C LEU A 107 1.15 0.20 -13.61
N ALA A 108 1.54 -0.06 -12.37
CA ALA A 108 2.94 0.02 -11.96
C ALA A 108 3.82 -0.99 -12.71
N ALA A 109 3.36 -2.23 -12.85
CA ALA A 109 4.04 -3.25 -13.63
C ALA A 109 4.16 -2.85 -15.11
N TYR A 110 3.10 -2.31 -15.71
CA TYR A 110 3.08 -1.88 -17.10
C TYR A 110 4.09 -0.74 -17.35
N TYR A 111 3.95 0.37 -16.65
CA TYR A 111 4.77 1.56 -16.87
C TYR A 111 6.24 1.36 -16.54
N SER A 112 6.57 0.56 -15.54
CA SER A 112 7.96 0.26 -15.19
C SER A 112 8.69 -0.57 -16.26
N ASN A 113 7.96 -1.30 -17.09
CA ASN A 113 8.52 -2.10 -18.18
C ASN A 113 8.56 -1.37 -19.53
N LEU A 114 7.98 -0.19 -19.65
CA LEU A 114 8.14 0.65 -20.85
C LEU A 114 9.54 1.27 -20.89
N LYS A 115 10.13 1.31 -22.06
CA LYS A 115 11.47 1.89 -22.32
C LYS A 115 11.35 3.13 -23.17
#